data_42a46864d258a99d89d5e0f27df4f9d2
#
_entry.id   42a46864d258a99d89d5e0f27df4f9d2
#
_cell.length_a   1.000
_cell.length_b   1.000
_cell.length_c   1.000
_cell.angle_alpha   90.00
_cell.angle_beta   90.00
_cell.angle_gamma   90.00
#
_symmetry.space_group_name_H-M   'P 1'
#
loop_
_entity.id
_entity.type
_entity.pdbx_description
1 polymer ?
#
loop_
_entity_poly.entity_id
_entity_poly.type
_entity_poly.pdbx_seq_one_letter_code
_entity_poly.pdbx_strand_id
1 'polypeptide(L)'
;MENLDALVSQALEAVQRSEDIAALEQVRVQYLGKKGELTQLMQALGRLSAEERPQAGALINAAKNSVQDVLNARKADLELAALNAKLAAEQIDVTLPGRGELSGGLHPVTRTLERVEQFFSHIGYSVAEGPEVEDDYHNFEALNIPGHHPARAMHDTFYFNANMLLRTHTSPVQVRTMESRQPPIRIVCPGRVYRCDSDITHSPMFHQVEGLLIDEGISFADLKGTIEEFLRVFFEKPLGVRFRPSFFPFTEPSAEVDMQCVMCSGKGCRVCKQTGWLEVMGCGMVHPNVLRMSGIDPERYSGFAFGMGVERLAMLRYGVNDLRLFFDNDLRFLAQFR
;
A
#
# COMPACT_ATOMS: atom_id res chain seq x y z
N MET A 1 25.94 1.62 -57.96
CA MET A 1 26.92 1.86 -56.86
C MET A 1 26.84 3.29 -56.30
N GLU A 2 26.74 4.31 -57.16
CA GLU A 2 26.60 5.72 -56.73
C GLU A 2 25.45 5.96 -55.75
N ASN A 3 24.38 5.19 -55.85
CA ASN A 3 23.21 5.32 -54.94
C ASN A 3 23.47 4.73 -53.53
N LEU A 4 24.39 3.77 -53.36
CA LEU A 4 24.71 3.17 -52.07
C LEU A 4 25.54 4.12 -51.21
N ASP A 5 26.58 4.74 -51.78
CA ASP A 5 27.45 5.68 -51.07
C ASP A 5 26.71 6.93 -50.63
N ALA A 6 25.81 7.45 -51.49
CA ALA A 6 24.95 8.56 -51.15
C ALA A 6 24.01 8.21 -50.00
N LEU A 7 23.41 7.01 -50.00
CA LEU A 7 22.52 6.55 -48.95
C LEU A 7 23.25 6.34 -47.61
N VAL A 8 24.45 5.79 -47.64
CA VAL A 8 25.32 5.64 -46.46
C VAL A 8 25.65 7.02 -45.86
N SER A 9 26.05 7.97 -46.71
CA SER A 9 26.37 9.32 -46.27
C SER A 9 25.16 10.00 -45.59
N GLN A 10 23.97 9.88 -46.17
CA GLN A 10 22.73 10.39 -45.60
C GLN A 10 22.40 9.72 -44.26
N ALA A 11 22.58 8.40 -44.16
CA ALA A 11 22.35 7.67 -42.89
C ALA A 11 23.32 8.14 -41.80
N LEU A 12 24.60 8.28 -42.12
CA LEU A 12 25.63 8.75 -41.18
C LEU A 12 25.38 10.18 -40.72
N GLU A 13 24.96 11.08 -41.60
CA GLU A 13 24.56 12.45 -41.24
C GLU A 13 23.31 12.43 -40.32
N ALA A 14 22.32 11.62 -40.63
CA ALA A 14 21.11 11.51 -39.83
C ALA A 14 21.44 10.99 -38.42
N VAL A 15 22.35 10.01 -38.29
CA VAL A 15 22.84 9.52 -37.01
C VAL A 15 23.51 10.64 -36.20
N GLN A 16 24.40 11.41 -36.85
CA GLN A 16 25.11 12.52 -36.17
C GLN A 16 24.16 13.64 -35.70
N ARG A 17 23.12 13.93 -36.46
CA ARG A 17 22.11 14.95 -36.10
C ARG A 17 21.12 14.51 -35.04
N SER A 18 21.09 13.23 -34.68
CA SER A 18 20.17 12.74 -33.64
C SER A 18 20.57 13.29 -32.27
N GLU A 19 19.66 14.03 -31.62
CA GLU A 19 19.91 14.68 -30.36
C GLU A 19 19.50 13.81 -29.16
N ASP A 20 18.65 12.81 -29.37
CA ASP A 20 18.21 11.88 -28.35
C ASP A 20 18.11 10.43 -28.87
N ILE A 21 17.89 9.49 -27.93
CA ILE A 21 17.80 8.06 -28.24
C ILE A 21 16.56 7.75 -29.09
N ALA A 22 15.47 8.48 -28.95
CA ALA A 22 14.24 8.23 -29.71
C ALA A 22 14.42 8.63 -31.17
N ALA A 23 15.05 9.78 -31.45
CA ALA A 23 15.41 10.23 -32.78
C ALA A 23 16.40 9.24 -33.44
N LEU A 24 17.42 8.79 -32.68
CA LEU A 24 18.38 7.81 -33.16
C LEU A 24 17.73 6.47 -33.54
N GLU A 25 16.75 6.02 -32.75
CA GLU A 25 16.00 4.79 -33.04
C GLU A 25 15.13 4.94 -34.31
N GLN A 26 14.54 6.12 -34.54
CA GLN A 26 13.84 6.39 -35.78
C GLN A 26 14.79 6.29 -36.99
N VAL A 27 16.00 6.85 -36.90
CA VAL A 27 17.04 6.71 -37.95
C VAL A 27 17.40 5.25 -38.16
N ARG A 28 17.59 4.48 -37.08
CA ARG A 28 17.86 3.04 -37.20
C ARG A 28 16.74 2.30 -37.95
N VAL A 29 15.48 2.59 -37.63
CA VAL A 29 14.32 1.97 -38.27
C VAL A 29 14.25 2.37 -39.74
N GLN A 30 14.51 3.64 -40.06
CA GLN A 30 14.48 4.17 -41.44
C GLN A 30 15.51 3.48 -42.34
N TYR A 31 16.74 3.29 -41.89
CA TYR A 31 17.81 2.75 -42.72
C TYR A 31 18.04 1.25 -42.58
N LEU A 32 17.96 0.71 -41.36
CA LEU A 32 18.28 -0.67 -41.01
C LEU A 32 17.09 -1.54 -40.63
N GLY A 33 15.90 -0.97 -40.47
CA GLY A 33 14.69 -1.70 -40.12
C GLY A 33 14.28 -2.75 -41.14
N LYS A 34 13.28 -3.56 -40.87
CA LYS A 34 12.78 -4.61 -41.80
C LYS A 34 12.38 -4.06 -43.19
N LYS A 35 11.91 -2.83 -43.26
CA LYS A 35 11.58 -2.09 -44.49
C LYS A 35 12.53 -0.91 -44.71
N GLY A 36 13.67 -0.88 -44.03
CA GLY A 36 14.63 0.20 -44.11
C GLY A 36 15.33 0.22 -45.46
N GLU A 37 15.80 1.41 -45.89
CA GLU A 37 16.33 1.69 -47.22
C GLU A 37 17.54 0.78 -47.57
N LEU A 38 18.48 0.59 -46.63
CA LEU A 38 19.60 -0.34 -46.84
C LEU A 38 19.15 -1.82 -46.87
N THR A 39 18.06 -2.15 -46.17
CA THR A 39 17.52 -3.51 -46.17
C THR A 39 16.76 -3.81 -47.47
N GLN A 40 16.10 -2.81 -48.07
CA GLN A 40 15.44 -2.94 -49.36
C GLN A 40 16.49 -3.18 -50.51
N LEU A 41 17.66 -2.54 -50.41
CA LEU A 41 18.75 -2.81 -51.40
C LEU A 41 19.21 -4.27 -51.33
N MET A 42 19.26 -4.88 -50.15
CA MET A 42 19.55 -6.31 -50.02
C MET A 42 18.51 -7.20 -50.67
N GLN A 43 17.23 -6.83 -50.59
CA GLN A 43 16.13 -7.57 -51.23
C GLN A 43 16.21 -7.41 -52.78
N ALA A 44 16.66 -6.26 -53.28
CA ALA A 44 16.82 -6.00 -54.70
C ALA A 44 17.97 -6.82 -55.35
N LEU A 45 18.91 -7.39 -54.57
CA LEU A 45 19.98 -8.28 -55.08
C LEU A 45 19.43 -9.50 -55.85
N GLY A 46 18.20 -9.92 -55.54
CA GLY A 46 17.56 -11.02 -56.30
C GLY A 46 17.40 -10.76 -57.80
N ARG A 47 17.51 -9.50 -58.23
CA ARG A 47 17.39 -9.09 -59.66
C ARG A 47 18.72 -9.03 -60.40
N LEU A 48 19.86 -9.21 -59.71
CA LEU A 48 21.19 -9.20 -60.29
C LEU A 48 21.60 -10.59 -60.79
N SER A 49 22.57 -10.63 -61.72
CA SER A 49 23.16 -11.86 -62.24
C SER A 49 23.84 -12.68 -61.12
N ALA A 50 24.02 -13.98 -61.35
CA ALA A 50 24.64 -14.88 -60.35
C ALA A 50 26.10 -14.49 -60.03
N GLU A 51 26.78 -13.83 -60.93
CA GLU A 51 28.19 -13.42 -60.79
C GLU A 51 28.32 -12.09 -60.01
N GLU A 52 27.40 -11.15 -60.22
CA GLU A 52 27.41 -9.81 -59.53
C GLU A 52 26.86 -9.82 -58.14
N ARG A 53 25.97 -10.76 -57.83
CA ARG A 53 25.26 -10.84 -56.56
C ARG A 53 26.15 -10.95 -55.33
N PRO A 54 27.23 -11.78 -55.31
CA PRO A 54 28.12 -11.89 -54.15
C PRO A 54 28.86 -10.59 -53.85
N GLN A 55 29.36 -9.90 -54.86
CA GLN A 55 30.10 -8.63 -54.72
C GLN A 55 29.17 -7.51 -54.20
N ALA A 56 28.03 -7.36 -54.83
CA ALA A 56 27.03 -6.36 -54.38
C ALA A 56 26.52 -6.66 -52.98
N GLY A 57 26.31 -7.92 -52.64
CA GLY A 57 25.92 -8.33 -51.29
C GLY A 57 26.97 -8.01 -50.22
N ALA A 58 28.25 -8.24 -50.54
CA ALA A 58 29.35 -7.90 -49.64
C ALA A 58 29.43 -6.39 -49.37
N LEU A 59 29.29 -5.56 -50.42
CA LEU A 59 29.30 -4.10 -50.29
C LEU A 59 28.13 -3.57 -49.47
N ILE A 60 26.90 -4.07 -49.67
CA ILE A 60 25.73 -3.65 -48.91
C ILE A 60 25.87 -4.10 -47.46
N ASN A 61 26.41 -5.29 -47.18
CA ASN A 61 26.66 -5.73 -45.81
C ASN A 61 27.72 -4.88 -45.13
N ALA A 62 28.81 -4.54 -45.79
CA ALA A 62 29.83 -3.64 -45.28
C ALA A 62 29.23 -2.25 -44.92
N ALA A 63 28.40 -1.73 -45.83
CA ALA A 63 27.68 -0.46 -45.62
C ALA A 63 26.71 -0.53 -44.40
N LYS A 64 25.96 -1.61 -44.28
CA LYS A 64 25.08 -1.83 -43.10
C LYS A 64 25.85 -1.90 -41.80
N ASN A 65 26.96 -2.63 -41.78
CA ASN A 65 27.81 -2.75 -40.61
C ASN A 65 28.41 -1.39 -40.24
N SER A 66 28.92 -0.63 -41.20
CA SER A 66 29.45 0.72 -40.96
C SER A 66 28.40 1.65 -40.34
N VAL A 67 27.16 1.67 -40.87
CA VAL A 67 26.07 2.48 -40.29
C VAL A 67 25.68 1.96 -38.91
N GLN A 68 25.64 0.64 -38.70
CA GLN A 68 25.33 0.04 -37.41
C GLN A 68 26.37 0.39 -36.34
N ASP A 69 27.64 0.37 -36.68
CA ASP A 69 28.74 0.71 -35.77
C ASP A 69 28.65 2.17 -35.32
N VAL A 70 28.40 3.10 -36.27
CA VAL A 70 28.22 4.52 -35.92
C VAL A 70 26.95 4.76 -35.11
N LEU A 71 25.86 4.04 -35.40
CA LEU A 71 24.65 4.07 -34.58
C LEU A 71 24.90 3.63 -33.13
N ASN A 72 25.66 2.52 -32.98
CA ASN A 72 26.00 2.01 -31.64
C ASN A 72 26.89 2.99 -30.88
N ALA A 73 27.89 3.58 -31.55
CA ALA A 73 28.75 4.60 -30.95
C ALA A 73 27.93 5.84 -30.52
N ARG A 74 27.08 6.35 -31.42
CA ARG A 74 26.22 7.52 -31.09
C ARG A 74 25.26 7.23 -29.97
N LYS A 75 24.69 6.02 -29.91
CA LYS A 75 23.82 5.59 -28.80
C LYS A 75 24.56 5.63 -27.47
N ALA A 76 25.76 5.08 -27.42
CA ALA A 76 26.59 5.11 -26.22
C ALA A 76 26.91 6.54 -25.77
N ASP A 77 27.23 7.44 -26.72
CA ASP A 77 27.45 8.86 -26.39
C ASP A 77 26.23 9.55 -25.81
N LEU A 78 25.04 9.32 -26.41
CA LEU A 78 23.80 9.88 -25.94
C LEU A 78 23.38 9.33 -24.53
N GLU A 79 23.57 8.03 -24.30
CA GLU A 79 23.36 7.39 -23.01
C GLU A 79 24.30 7.95 -21.95
N LEU A 80 25.59 8.13 -22.29
CA LEU A 80 26.57 8.72 -21.40
C LEU A 80 26.25 10.19 -21.10
N ALA A 81 25.86 10.97 -22.11
CA ALA A 81 25.46 12.35 -21.94
C ALA A 81 24.22 12.47 -21.03
N ALA A 82 23.21 11.62 -21.24
CA ALA A 82 22.02 11.58 -20.39
C ALA A 82 22.36 11.19 -18.94
N LEU A 83 23.24 10.19 -18.77
CA LEU A 83 23.72 9.78 -17.45
C LEU A 83 24.47 10.91 -16.75
N ASN A 84 25.39 11.59 -17.44
CA ASN A 84 26.15 12.70 -16.87
C ASN A 84 25.23 13.89 -16.49
N ALA A 85 24.23 14.18 -17.33
CA ALA A 85 23.24 15.21 -17.01
C ALA A 85 22.45 14.86 -15.75
N LYS A 86 22.04 13.60 -15.62
CA LYS A 86 21.36 13.07 -14.44
C LYS A 86 22.26 13.17 -13.19
N LEU A 87 23.51 12.70 -13.31
CA LEU A 87 24.47 12.76 -12.20
C LEU A 87 24.77 14.21 -11.77
N ALA A 88 24.87 15.14 -12.72
CA ALA A 88 25.06 16.56 -12.41
C ALA A 88 23.84 17.16 -11.68
N ALA A 89 22.63 16.75 -12.07
CA ALA A 89 21.39 17.19 -11.40
C ALA A 89 21.22 16.58 -10.00
N GLU A 90 21.76 15.39 -9.79
CA GLU A 90 21.71 14.67 -8.50
C GLU A 90 22.95 14.94 -7.62
N GLN A 91 23.84 15.85 -8.04
CA GLN A 91 25.06 16.16 -7.30
C GLN A 91 24.73 16.76 -5.92
N ILE A 92 25.26 16.12 -4.88
CA ILE A 92 25.16 16.57 -3.50
C ILE A 92 26.53 17.17 -3.10
N ASP A 93 26.50 18.35 -2.49
CA ASP A 93 27.71 18.96 -1.93
C ASP A 93 28.11 18.18 -0.66
N VAL A 94 29.13 17.34 -0.79
CA VAL A 94 29.68 16.54 0.31
C VAL A 94 30.65 17.31 1.18
N THR A 95 30.97 18.58 0.87
CA THR A 95 31.86 19.44 1.67
C THR A 95 31.11 20.18 2.79
N LEU A 96 29.78 20.17 2.73
CA LEU A 96 28.98 20.71 3.83
C LEU A 96 29.25 19.94 5.12
N PRO A 97 29.39 20.65 6.26
CA PRO A 97 29.59 20.00 7.55
C PRO A 97 28.46 19.03 7.82
N GLY A 98 28.77 17.84 8.36
CA GLY A 98 27.78 16.87 8.78
C GLY A 98 26.73 17.54 9.68
N ARG A 99 25.49 17.32 9.39
CA ARG A 99 24.40 17.77 10.26
C ARG A 99 24.52 17.00 11.54
N GLY A 100 24.68 17.68 12.65
CA GLY A 100 24.91 17.17 14.00
C GLY A 100 24.28 15.81 14.38
N GLU A 101 24.19 15.50 15.62
CA GLU A 101 23.62 14.24 16.09
C GLU A 101 22.22 14.00 15.49
N LEU A 102 22.02 12.82 14.92
CA LEU A 102 20.73 12.41 14.41
C LEU A 102 19.77 12.29 15.60
N SER A 103 18.87 13.24 15.79
CA SER A 103 17.79 13.09 16.75
C SER A 103 16.95 11.86 16.38
N GLY A 104 16.66 11.01 17.35
CA GLY A 104 15.72 9.91 17.18
C GLY A 104 14.30 10.43 16.88
N GLY A 105 13.43 9.55 16.42
CA GLY A 105 12.00 9.81 16.22
C GLY A 105 11.15 8.65 16.71
N LEU A 106 9.87 8.89 16.89
CA LEU A 106 8.92 7.83 17.22
C LEU A 106 8.68 6.95 16.00
N HIS A 107 8.56 5.65 16.24
CA HIS A 107 8.20 4.69 15.21
C HIS A 107 6.86 5.08 14.53
N PRO A 108 6.68 4.94 13.22
CA PRO A 108 5.46 5.35 12.52
C PRO A 108 4.19 4.68 13.05
N VAL A 109 4.26 3.44 13.54
CA VAL A 109 3.13 2.77 14.21
C VAL A 109 2.79 3.49 15.53
N THR A 110 3.79 3.84 16.35
CA THR A 110 3.58 4.59 17.60
C THR A 110 2.95 5.95 17.32
N ARG A 111 3.45 6.70 16.34
CA ARG A 111 2.87 7.99 15.93
C ARG A 111 1.42 7.86 15.44
N THR A 112 1.12 6.74 14.78
CA THR A 112 -0.24 6.45 14.32
C THR A 112 -1.16 6.15 15.50
N LEU A 113 -0.72 5.33 16.46
CA LEU A 113 -1.45 5.04 17.70
C LEU A 113 -1.75 6.32 18.49
N GLU A 114 -0.72 7.12 18.79
CA GLU A 114 -0.88 8.39 19.50
C GLU A 114 -1.89 9.31 18.81
N ARG A 115 -1.86 9.38 17.48
CA ARG A 115 -2.81 10.20 16.73
C ARG A 115 -4.25 9.68 16.83
N VAL A 116 -4.45 8.38 16.81
CA VAL A 116 -5.77 7.76 17.03
C VAL A 116 -6.26 8.04 18.46
N GLU A 117 -5.42 7.78 19.45
CA GLU A 117 -5.74 8.00 20.86
C GLU A 117 -6.05 9.48 21.17
N GLN A 118 -5.27 10.40 20.61
CA GLN A 118 -5.52 11.84 20.75
C GLN A 118 -6.88 12.23 20.19
N PHE A 119 -7.25 11.77 18.99
CA PHE A 119 -8.56 12.08 18.42
C PHE A 119 -9.69 11.60 19.34
N PHE A 120 -9.66 10.32 19.72
CA PHE A 120 -10.74 9.75 20.53
C PHE A 120 -10.79 10.34 21.95
N SER A 121 -9.63 10.64 22.54
CA SER A 121 -9.59 11.34 23.84
C SER A 121 -10.24 12.73 23.78
N HIS A 122 -10.03 13.48 22.68
CA HIS A 122 -10.66 14.79 22.49
C HIS A 122 -12.20 14.74 22.43
N ILE A 123 -12.76 13.63 21.93
CA ILE A 123 -14.22 13.43 21.88
C ILE A 123 -14.76 12.61 23.07
N GLY A 124 -13.96 12.48 24.14
CA GLY A 124 -14.40 11.95 25.44
C GLY A 124 -14.25 10.44 25.62
N TYR A 125 -13.45 9.77 24.79
CA TYR A 125 -13.09 8.37 25.02
C TYR A 125 -11.88 8.26 25.94
N SER A 126 -11.85 7.24 26.78
CA SER A 126 -10.66 6.86 27.56
C SER A 126 -9.93 5.70 26.89
N VAL A 127 -8.62 5.66 27.07
CA VAL A 127 -7.81 4.51 26.63
C VAL A 127 -7.96 3.39 27.66
N ALA A 128 -8.26 2.18 27.19
CA ALA A 128 -8.33 0.98 28.01
C ALA A 128 -7.35 -0.06 27.52
N GLU A 129 -6.62 -0.68 28.43
CA GLU A 129 -5.63 -1.72 28.14
C GLU A 129 -6.03 -3.04 28.80
N GLY A 130 -5.52 -4.14 28.28
CA GLY A 130 -5.74 -5.48 28.80
C GLY A 130 -4.65 -6.46 28.37
N PRO A 131 -4.71 -7.71 28.89
CA PRO A 131 -3.68 -8.71 28.64
C PRO A 131 -3.65 -9.15 27.18
N GLU A 132 -2.44 -9.53 26.71
CA GLU A 132 -2.25 -10.14 25.39
C GLU A 132 -2.51 -11.65 25.41
N VAL A 133 -2.25 -12.30 26.55
CA VAL A 133 -2.63 -13.69 26.80
C VAL A 133 -4.04 -13.69 27.42
N GLU A 134 -4.98 -14.26 26.68
CA GLU A 134 -6.39 -14.24 27.03
C GLU A 134 -6.96 -15.64 27.18
N ASP A 135 -8.11 -15.70 27.84
CA ASP A 135 -8.92 -16.90 27.86
C ASP A 135 -9.91 -16.96 26.67
N ASP A 136 -10.39 -18.16 26.42
CA ASP A 136 -11.33 -18.42 25.33
C ASP A 136 -12.67 -17.68 25.51
N TYR A 137 -13.11 -17.48 26.75
CA TYR A 137 -14.35 -16.79 27.07
C TYR A 137 -14.32 -15.34 26.59
N HIS A 138 -13.31 -14.55 27.00
CA HIS A 138 -13.20 -13.13 26.64
C HIS A 138 -12.88 -12.93 25.17
N ASN A 139 -12.06 -13.85 24.57
CA ASN A 139 -11.66 -13.69 23.18
C ASN A 139 -12.74 -14.14 22.18
N PHE A 140 -13.68 -15.02 22.59
CA PHE A 140 -14.68 -15.57 21.68
C PHE A 140 -16.08 -15.64 22.26
N GLU A 141 -16.29 -16.36 23.36
CA GLU A 141 -17.63 -16.70 23.84
C GLU A 141 -18.44 -15.44 24.21
N ALA A 142 -17.88 -14.55 25.01
CA ALA A 142 -18.50 -13.27 25.40
C ALA A 142 -18.75 -12.32 24.21
N LEU A 143 -18.11 -12.58 23.08
CA LEU A 143 -18.30 -11.87 21.82
C LEU A 143 -19.30 -12.58 20.88
N ASN A 144 -20.18 -13.40 21.43
CA ASN A 144 -21.19 -14.13 20.66
C ASN A 144 -20.60 -15.13 19.65
N ILE A 145 -19.41 -15.70 19.95
CA ILE A 145 -18.70 -16.71 19.14
C ILE A 145 -18.58 -18.01 19.96
N PRO A 146 -19.64 -18.79 20.13
CA PRO A 146 -19.60 -20.04 20.90
C PRO A 146 -18.74 -21.09 20.19
N GLY A 147 -18.35 -22.16 20.93
CA GLY A 147 -17.38 -23.17 20.45
C GLY A 147 -17.67 -23.81 19.10
N HIS A 148 -18.95 -23.90 18.73
CA HIS A 148 -19.41 -24.46 17.45
C HIS A 148 -19.61 -23.42 16.33
N HIS A 149 -19.34 -22.14 16.58
CA HIS A 149 -19.61 -21.07 15.61
C HIS A 149 -18.60 -21.10 14.46
N PRO A 150 -19.05 -21.07 13.18
CA PRO A 150 -18.14 -21.11 12.02
C PRO A 150 -17.09 -20.01 12.00
N ALA A 151 -17.42 -18.80 12.50
CA ALA A 151 -16.46 -17.69 12.55
C ALA A 151 -15.24 -17.97 13.46
N ARG A 152 -15.32 -18.94 14.38
CA ARG A 152 -14.20 -19.37 15.22
C ARG A 152 -13.08 -20.03 14.39
N ALA A 153 -13.43 -20.76 13.35
CA ALA A 153 -12.48 -21.37 12.43
C ALA A 153 -11.79 -20.34 11.50
N MET A 154 -12.35 -19.13 11.38
CA MET A 154 -11.76 -18.03 10.59
C MET A 154 -10.62 -17.31 11.31
N HIS A 155 -10.42 -17.58 12.61
CA HIS A 155 -9.34 -16.99 13.39
C HIS A 155 -8.22 -18.03 13.54
N ASP A 156 -7.17 -17.89 12.74
CA ASP A 156 -5.93 -18.64 12.94
C ASP A 156 -5.29 -18.21 14.25
N THR A 157 -5.61 -18.92 15.33
CA THR A 157 -5.33 -18.54 16.71
C THR A 157 -4.14 -19.29 17.26
N PHE A 158 -3.23 -18.59 17.93
CA PHE A 158 -2.15 -19.20 18.71
C PHE A 158 -2.66 -19.61 20.10
N TYR A 159 -2.82 -20.91 20.33
CA TYR A 159 -3.22 -21.47 21.61
C TYR A 159 -2.02 -21.93 22.44
N PHE A 160 -2.01 -21.59 23.73
CA PHE A 160 -1.08 -22.19 24.72
C PHE A 160 -1.61 -23.53 25.24
N ASN A 161 -2.92 -23.61 25.42
CA ASN A 161 -3.66 -24.79 25.83
C ASN A 161 -5.14 -24.64 25.43
N ALA A 162 -5.99 -25.56 25.86
CA ALA A 162 -7.40 -25.56 25.47
C ALA A 162 -8.18 -24.27 25.83
N ASN A 163 -7.71 -23.51 26.81
CA ASN A 163 -8.45 -22.36 27.36
C ASN A 163 -7.69 -21.03 27.28
N MET A 164 -6.38 -21.06 26.94
CA MET A 164 -5.53 -19.86 26.90
C MET A 164 -4.92 -19.68 25.53
N LEU A 165 -4.95 -18.46 25.03
CA LEU A 165 -4.51 -18.08 23.69
C LEU A 165 -3.85 -16.71 23.65
N LEU A 166 -3.19 -16.39 22.55
CA LEU A 166 -2.86 -15.00 22.22
C LEU A 166 -4.08 -14.35 21.57
N ARG A 167 -4.50 -13.19 22.10
CA ARG A 167 -5.70 -12.49 21.60
C ARG A 167 -5.62 -12.19 20.12
N THR A 168 -6.68 -12.47 19.39
CA THR A 168 -6.80 -12.28 17.93
C THR A 168 -7.29 -10.88 17.53
N HIS A 169 -7.79 -10.14 18.49
CA HIS A 169 -8.29 -8.77 18.41
C HIS A 169 -8.26 -8.13 19.81
N THR A 170 -8.54 -6.83 19.90
CA THR A 170 -8.53 -6.11 21.19
C THR A 170 -9.91 -6.10 21.86
N SER A 171 -10.93 -6.76 21.27
CA SER A 171 -12.29 -6.86 21.84
C SER A 171 -12.37 -7.46 23.24
N PRO A 172 -11.47 -8.38 23.69
CA PRO A 172 -11.45 -8.82 25.09
C PRO A 172 -11.36 -7.67 26.10
N VAL A 173 -10.65 -6.61 25.75
CA VAL A 173 -10.56 -5.41 26.61
C VAL A 173 -11.91 -4.72 26.74
N GLN A 174 -12.71 -4.70 25.67
CA GLN A 174 -14.07 -4.17 25.68
C GLN A 174 -14.96 -5.01 26.62
N VAL A 175 -14.90 -6.34 26.53
CA VAL A 175 -15.64 -7.26 27.41
C VAL A 175 -15.27 -7.00 28.87
N ARG A 176 -13.99 -7.02 29.23
CA ARG A 176 -13.49 -6.76 30.59
C ARG A 176 -13.91 -5.38 31.13
N THR A 177 -13.97 -4.38 30.25
CA THR A 177 -14.44 -3.05 30.64
C THR A 177 -15.95 -3.04 30.93
N MET A 178 -16.75 -3.72 30.09
CA MET A 178 -18.19 -3.84 30.28
C MET A 178 -18.52 -4.63 31.55
N GLU A 179 -17.75 -5.65 31.90
CA GLU A 179 -17.91 -6.41 33.13
C GLU A 179 -17.59 -5.60 34.41
N SER A 180 -16.64 -4.66 34.27
CA SER A 180 -16.14 -3.87 35.41
C SER A 180 -16.81 -2.51 35.60
N ARG A 181 -17.54 -1.99 34.60
CA ARG A 181 -18.11 -0.66 34.59
C ARG A 181 -19.54 -0.68 34.05
N GLN A 182 -20.39 0.20 34.60
CA GLN A 182 -21.71 0.46 34.04
C GLN A 182 -21.66 1.58 32.99
N PRO A 183 -22.57 1.57 32.01
CA PRO A 183 -22.72 2.70 31.08
C PRO A 183 -22.99 4.04 31.79
N PRO A 184 -22.53 5.17 31.21
CA PRO A 184 -21.95 5.31 29.87
C PRO A 184 -20.49 4.83 29.79
N ILE A 185 -20.19 4.07 28.74
CA ILE A 185 -18.83 3.57 28.42
C ILE A 185 -18.39 4.17 27.11
N ARG A 186 -17.21 4.80 27.10
CA ARG A 186 -16.55 5.33 25.89
C ARG A 186 -15.06 5.02 25.99
N ILE A 187 -14.62 4.02 25.26
CA ILE A 187 -13.23 3.55 25.31
C ILE A 187 -12.66 3.30 23.93
N VAL A 188 -11.34 3.44 23.82
CA VAL A 188 -10.53 2.86 22.74
C VAL A 188 -9.52 1.90 23.33
N CYS A 189 -9.33 0.78 22.68
CA CYS A 189 -8.50 -0.33 23.12
C CYS A 189 -7.34 -0.54 22.12
N PRO A 190 -6.22 0.19 22.23
CA PRO A 190 -5.04 -0.06 21.42
C PRO A 190 -4.30 -1.29 21.94
N GLY A 191 -3.66 -2.03 21.02
CA GLY A 191 -2.80 -3.11 21.46
C GLY A 191 -2.34 -4.03 20.34
N ARG A 192 -1.40 -4.90 20.67
CA ARG A 192 -0.91 -5.97 19.81
C ARG A 192 -1.92 -7.11 19.76
N VAL A 193 -2.08 -7.68 18.59
CA VAL A 193 -2.93 -8.84 18.34
C VAL A 193 -2.18 -9.86 17.48
N TYR A 194 -2.63 -11.11 17.51
CA TYR A 194 -1.88 -12.24 16.98
C TYR A 194 -2.78 -13.15 16.15
N ARG A 195 -2.30 -13.52 14.95
CA ARG A 195 -2.99 -14.47 14.06
C ARG A 195 -1.97 -15.35 13.35
N CYS A 196 -2.26 -16.62 13.17
CA CYS A 196 -1.40 -17.56 12.44
C CYS A 196 -1.42 -17.29 10.92
N ASP A 197 -1.25 -16.04 10.51
CA ASP A 197 -1.27 -15.60 9.13
C ASP A 197 0.01 -14.80 8.82
N SER A 198 0.65 -15.12 7.71
CA SER A 198 1.92 -14.48 7.32
C SER A 198 2.08 -14.45 5.82
N ASP A 199 1.87 -13.27 5.23
CA ASP A 199 2.15 -13.00 3.81
C ASP A 199 2.68 -11.56 3.61
N ILE A 200 2.67 -11.06 2.37
CA ILE A 200 3.13 -9.70 2.05
C ILE A 200 2.26 -8.61 2.71
N THR A 201 1.02 -8.96 3.07
CA THR A 201 0.01 -8.05 3.62
C THR A 201 -0.38 -8.37 5.06
N HIS A 202 0.08 -9.50 5.59
CA HIS A 202 -0.22 -10.00 6.93
C HIS A 202 1.05 -10.33 7.70
N SER A 203 1.05 -9.98 8.99
CA SER A 203 2.09 -10.31 9.95
C SER A 203 1.47 -11.13 11.08
N PRO A 204 2.17 -12.14 11.63
CA PRO A 204 1.67 -12.90 12.77
C PRO A 204 1.36 -12.04 13.99
N MET A 205 2.00 -10.89 14.13
CA MET A 205 1.71 -9.86 15.11
C MET A 205 1.47 -8.53 14.38
N PHE A 206 0.42 -7.81 14.75
CA PHE A 206 0.15 -6.46 14.26
C PHE A 206 -0.59 -5.66 15.35
N HIS A 207 -0.77 -4.38 15.14
CA HIS A 207 -1.46 -3.51 16.08
C HIS A 207 -2.89 -3.23 15.62
N GLN A 208 -3.79 -3.25 16.56
CA GLN A 208 -5.21 -2.94 16.36
C GLN A 208 -5.65 -1.87 17.36
N VAL A 209 -6.55 -1.00 16.95
CA VAL A 209 -7.33 -0.16 17.84
C VAL A 209 -8.79 -0.49 17.62
N GLU A 210 -9.46 -0.86 18.69
CA GLU A 210 -10.91 -0.97 18.69
C GLU A 210 -11.53 0.11 19.56
N GLY A 211 -12.72 0.55 19.20
CA GLY A 211 -13.50 1.51 19.98
C GLY A 211 -14.84 0.94 20.36
N LEU A 212 -15.32 1.30 21.55
CA LEU A 212 -16.62 0.94 22.09
C LEU A 212 -17.29 2.17 22.69
N LEU A 213 -18.54 2.39 22.31
CA LEU A 213 -19.42 3.36 22.95
C LEU A 213 -20.71 2.66 23.33
N ILE A 214 -21.10 2.75 24.62
CA ILE A 214 -22.38 2.24 25.14
C ILE A 214 -23.01 3.34 25.97
N ASP A 215 -24.24 3.70 25.62
CA ASP A 215 -25.04 4.68 26.35
C ASP A 215 -26.54 4.45 26.03
N GLU A 216 -27.43 5.24 26.62
CA GLU A 216 -28.85 5.22 26.24
C GLU A 216 -29.05 5.87 24.86
N GLY A 217 -29.85 5.23 23.98
CA GLY A 217 -30.28 5.81 22.71
C GLY A 217 -29.22 5.95 21.62
N ILE A 218 -28.10 5.22 21.72
CA ILE A 218 -27.05 5.22 20.70
C ILE A 218 -27.52 4.53 19.43
N SER A 219 -27.22 5.13 18.29
CA SER A 219 -27.69 4.70 16.97
C SER A 219 -26.54 4.46 15.98
N PHE A 220 -26.85 3.84 14.87
CA PHE A 220 -25.91 3.69 13.74
C PHE A 220 -25.50 5.05 13.12
N ALA A 221 -26.33 6.08 13.27
CA ALA A 221 -26.01 7.43 12.82
C ALA A 221 -24.86 8.03 13.64
N ASP A 222 -24.82 7.77 14.95
CA ASP A 222 -23.73 8.20 15.84
C ASP A 222 -22.42 7.50 15.46
N LEU A 223 -22.48 6.21 15.16
CA LEU A 223 -21.33 5.45 14.64
C LEU A 223 -20.81 6.07 13.34
N LYS A 224 -21.69 6.34 12.38
CA LYS A 224 -21.30 6.96 11.12
C LYS A 224 -20.61 8.31 11.32
N GLY A 225 -21.21 9.19 12.08
CA GLY A 225 -20.66 10.52 12.37
C GLY A 225 -19.28 10.44 13.02
N THR A 226 -19.11 9.54 13.99
CA THR A 226 -17.83 9.32 14.68
C THR A 226 -16.74 8.85 13.71
N ILE A 227 -17.04 7.88 12.85
CA ILE A 227 -16.06 7.34 11.91
C ILE A 227 -15.73 8.33 10.78
N GLU A 228 -16.73 9.01 10.22
CA GLU A 228 -16.51 10.02 9.16
C GLU A 228 -15.62 11.15 9.68
N GLU A 229 -15.87 11.64 10.88
CA GLU A 229 -15.06 12.70 11.50
C GLU A 229 -13.64 12.21 11.82
N PHE A 230 -13.51 10.99 12.37
CA PHE A 230 -12.20 10.38 12.62
C PHE A 230 -11.35 10.32 11.34
N LEU A 231 -11.90 9.76 10.27
CA LEU A 231 -11.16 9.62 9.01
C LEU A 231 -10.76 10.97 8.41
N ARG A 232 -11.66 11.97 8.48
CA ARG A 232 -11.41 13.35 8.02
C ARG A 232 -10.24 13.98 8.78
N VAL A 233 -10.24 13.88 10.11
CA VAL A 233 -9.19 14.45 10.97
C VAL A 233 -7.89 13.66 10.84
N PHE A 234 -7.97 12.33 10.83
CA PHE A 234 -6.79 11.47 10.75
C PHE A 234 -6.01 11.68 9.46
N PHE A 235 -6.67 11.74 8.32
CA PHE A 235 -6.03 11.94 7.01
C PHE A 235 -5.87 13.42 6.61
N GLU A 236 -6.44 14.36 7.38
CA GLU A 236 -6.39 15.82 7.10
C GLU A 236 -6.92 16.17 5.70
N LYS A 237 -7.91 15.44 5.25
CA LYS A 237 -8.51 15.59 3.91
C LYS A 237 -10.01 15.34 3.96
N PRO A 238 -10.81 16.06 3.18
CA PRO A 238 -12.19 15.66 2.94
C PRO A 238 -12.18 14.37 2.12
N LEU A 239 -12.64 13.27 2.72
CA LEU A 239 -12.69 11.96 2.10
C LEU A 239 -14.13 11.47 2.05
N GLY A 240 -14.55 10.93 0.92
CA GLY A 240 -15.79 10.16 0.85
C GLY A 240 -15.65 8.88 1.68
N VAL A 241 -16.68 8.59 2.48
CA VAL A 241 -16.78 7.38 3.30
C VAL A 241 -18.05 6.65 2.89
N ARG A 242 -18.00 5.34 2.79
CA ARG A 242 -19.17 4.50 2.56
C ARG A 242 -19.16 3.30 3.48
N PHE A 243 -20.34 2.89 3.91
CA PHE A 243 -20.57 1.74 4.78
C PHE A 243 -21.20 0.64 3.92
N ARG A 244 -20.53 -0.50 3.83
CA ARG A 244 -21.06 -1.69 3.15
C ARG A 244 -21.58 -2.67 4.19
N PRO A 245 -22.81 -3.20 4.05
CA PRO A 245 -23.29 -4.25 4.93
C PRO A 245 -22.29 -5.43 5.00
N SER A 246 -22.05 -5.91 6.22
CA SER A 246 -21.18 -7.04 6.50
C SER A 246 -21.74 -7.87 7.64
N PHE A 247 -21.02 -8.89 8.06
CA PHE A 247 -21.41 -9.74 9.19
C PHE A 247 -20.24 -9.92 10.14
N PHE A 248 -20.49 -9.58 11.40
CA PHE A 248 -19.62 -9.93 12.52
C PHE A 248 -20.49 -10.50 13.65
N PRO A 249 -20.08 -11.61 14.33
CA PRO A 249 -20.90 -12.25 15.35
C PRO A 249 -21.27 -11.32 16.53
N PHE A 250 -20.40 -10.36 16.82
CA PHE A 250 -20.50 -9.44 17.97
C PHE A 250 -21.19 -8.11 17.65
N THR A 251 -21.63 -7.89 16.40
CA THR A 251 -22.37 -6.67 16.00
C THR A 251 -23.55 -6.99 15.10
N GLU A 252 -24.65 -6.22 15.23
CA GLU A 252 -25.82 -6.29 14.37
C GLU A 252 -26.61 -4.97 14.43
N PRO A 253 -26.77 -4.21 13.31
CA PRO A 253 -26.15 -4.44 12.01
C PRO A 253 -24.64 -4.23 12.02
N SER A 254 -23.96 -4.94 11.12
CA SER A 254 -22.51 -4.82 10.89
C SER A 254 -22.22 -4.15 9.56
N ALA A 255 -21.11 -3.44 9.49
CA ALA A 255 -20.63 -2.84 8.25
C ALA A 255 -19.10 -2.85 8.15
N GLU A 256 -18.61 -2.92 6.94
CA GLU A 256 -17.26 -2.58 6.57
C GLU A 256 -17.21 -1.13 6.08
N VAL A 257 -16.20 -0.41 6.48
CA VAL A 257 -16.00 1.00 6.11
C VAL A 257 -14.95 1.11 5.03
N ASP A 258 -15.36 1.62 3.89
CA ASP A 258 -14.46 2.01 2.82
C ASP A 258 -14.32 3.53 2.81
N MET A 259 -13.09 3.99 2.67
CA MET A 259 -12.80 5.40 2.41
C MET A 259 -12.34 5.60 0.97
N GLN A 260 -12.58 6.77 0.44
CA GLN A 260 -12.04 7.19 -0.85
C GLN A 260 -10.51 7.09 -0.83
N CYS A 261 -9.95 6.48 -1.86
CA CYS A 261 -8.52 6.22 -1.91
C CYS A 261 -7.69 7.52 -1.83
N VAL A 262 -6.89 7.65 -0.77
CA VAL A 262 -6.03 8.83 -0.51
C VAL A 262 -4.93 9.01 -1.54
N MET A 263 -4.52 7.92 -2.22
CA MET A 263 -3.44 7.93 -3.21
C MET A 263 -3.89 8.47 -4.57
N CYS A 264 -5.11 8.17 -5.00
CA CYS A 264 -5.63 8.56 -6.32
C CYS A 264 -6.86 9.47 -6.24
N SER A 265 -7.27 9.89 -5.06
CA SER A 265 -8.47 10.72 -4.85
C SER A 265 -9.72 10.13 -5.53
N GLY A 266 -9.88 8.80 -5.43
CA GLY A 266 -11.03 8.08 -5.97
C GLY A 266 -10.99 7.77 -7.48
N LYS A 267 -9.94 8.16 -8.21
CA LYS A 267 -9.85 7.92 -9.66
C LYS A 267 -9.53 6.47 -10.05
N GLY A 268 -9.10 5.66 -9.12
CA GLY A 268 -8.59 4.31 -9.35
C GLY A 268 -7.07 4.28 -9.49
N CYS A 269 -6.41 3.34 -8.80
CA CYS A 269 -4.98 3.10 -8.89
C CYS A 269 -4.65 1.66 -8.47
N ARG A 270 -3.38 1.28 -8.56
CA ARG A 270 -2.93 -0.05 -8.15
C ARG A 270 -3.24 -0.35 -6.67
N VAL A 271 -3.12 0.63 -5.77
CA VAL A 271 -3.35 0.46 -4.33
C VAL A 271 -4.81 0.11 -4.03
N CYS A 272 -5.76 0.78 -4.67
CA CYS A 272 -7.19 0.50 -4.53
C CYS A 272 -7.71 -0.52 -5.56
N LYS A 273 -6.84 -1.22 -6.28
CA LYS A 273 -7.21 -2.19 -7.34
C LYS A 273 -8.21 -1.61 -8.35
N GLN A 274 -8.00 -0.36 -8.75
CA GLN A 274 -8.83 0.42 -9.70
C GLN A 274 -10.25 0.76 -9.20
N THR A 275 -10.60 0.41 -7.96
CA THR A 275 -11.96 0.66 -7.43
C THR A 275 -12.19 2.11 -6.98
N GLY A 276 -11.11 2.85 -6.67
CA GLY A 276 -11.19 4.18 -6.05
C GLY A 276 -11.47 4.16 -4.55
N TRP A 277 -11.66 2.98 -3.94
CA TRP A 277 -12.03 2.79 -2.53
C TRP A 277 -11.06 1.87 -1.80
N LEU A 278 -10.89 2.10 -0.51
CA LEU A 278 -10.02 1.32 0.37
C LEU A 278 -10.79 0.96 1.64
N GLU A 279 -10.93 -0.32 1.89
CA GLU A 279 -11.42 -0.81 3.17
C GLU A 279 -10.42 -0.51 4.28
N VAL A 280 -10.91 0.08 5.38
CA VAL A 280 -10.05 0.56 6.48
C VAL A 280 -10.43 0.03 7.84
N MET A 281 -11.70 -0.37 8.06
CA MET A 281 -12.16 -0.91 9.33
C MET A 281 -13.47 -1.68 9.21
N GLY A 282 -13.74 -2.54 10.20
CA GLY A 282 -15.06 -3.10 10.48
C GLY A 282 -15.75 -2.33 11.60
N CYS A 283 -17.09 -2.28 11.58
CA CYS A 283 -17.88 -1.62 12.62
C CYS A 283 -19.30 -2.18 12.70
N GLY A 284 -20.04 -1.80 13.72
CA GLY A 284 -21.45 -2.15 13.85
C GLY A 284 -22.05 -1.77 15.21
N MET A 285 -23.34 -1.95 15.32
CA MET A 285 -24.02 -1.85 16.63
C MET A 285 -23.71 -3.10 17.46
N VAL A 286 -23.40 -2.91 18.73
CA VAL A 286 -23.05 -4.04 19.61
C VAL A 286 -24.24 -5.00 19.71
N HIS A 287 -23.96 -6.29 19.46
CA HIS A 287 -25.00 -7.31 19.49
C HIS A 287 -25.60 -7.45 20.90
N PRO A 288 -26.93 -7.54 21.06
CA PRO A 288 -27.59 -7.64 22.37
C PRO A 288 -27.05 -8.76 23.27
N ASN A 289 -26.63 -9.89 22.68
CA ASN A 289 -26.03 -10.99 23.44
C ASN A 289 -24.71 -10.58 24.10
N VAL A 290 -23.86 -9.79 23.43
CA VAL A 290 -22.60 -9.29 23.99
C VAL A 290 -22.89 -8.41 25.21
N LEU A 291 -23.88 -7.53 25.15
CA LEU A 291 -24.31 -6.72 26.29
C LEU A 291 -24.78 -7.60 27.44
N ARG A 292 -25.65 -8.58 27.17
CA ARG A 292 -26.18 -9.51 28.21
C ARG A 292 -25.07 -10.30 28.89
N MET A 293 -24.13 -10.85 28.09
CA MET A 293 -23.01 -11.63 28.61
C MET A 293 -22.05 -10.81 29.45
N SER A 294 -21.97 -9.51 29.20
CA SER A 294 -21.17 -8.55 29.98
C SER A 294 -21.99 -7.89 31.12
N GLY A 295 -23.21 -8.35 31.39
CA GLY A 295 -24.05 -7.82 32.51
C GLY A 295 -24.69 -6.46 32.24
N ILE A 296 -24.83 -6.04 31.01
CA ILE A 296 -25.47 -4.78 30.59
C ILE A 296 -26.84 -5.09 30.00
N ASP A 297 -27.84 -4.33 30.41
CA ASP A 297 -29.24 -4.47 29.96
C ASP A 297 -29.41 -3.92 28.52
N PRO A 298 -29.64 -4.78 27.50
CA PRO A 298 -29.80 -4.34 26.12
C PRO A 298 -31.14 -3.66 25.82
N GLU A 299 -32.12 -3.72 26.72
CA GLU A 299 -33.37 -3.00 26.55
C GLU A 299 -33.24 -1.53 26.94
N ARG A 300 -32.27 -1.21 27.78
CA ARG A 300 -31.97 0.15 28.21
C ARG A 300 -30.83 0.79 27.43
N TYR A 301 -29.80 0.02 27.15
CA TYR A 301 -28.56 0.50 26.56
C TYR A 301 -28.36 -0.05 25.15
N SER A 302 -27.88 0.81 24.29
CA SER A 302 -27.36 0.45 22.97
C SER A 302 -25.93 0.96 22.81
N GLY A 303 -25.24 0.48 21.82
CA GLY A 303 -23.87 0.92 21.59
C GLY A 303 -23.35 0.51 20.24
N PHE A 304 -22.21 1.04 19.90
CA PHE A 304 -21.49 0.65 18.70
C PHE A 304 -20.03 0.31 19.01
N ALA A 305 -19.46 -0.53 18.14
CA ALA A 305 -18.04 -0.85 18.15
C ALA A 305 -17.45 -0.72 16.75
N PHE A 306 -16.15 -0.47 16.69
CA PHE A 306 -15.37 -0.44 15.46
C PHE A 306 -13.95 -0.96 15.72
N GLY A 307 -13.30 -1.49 14.68
CA GLY A 307 -11.93 -1.99 14.78
C GLY A 307 -11.11 -1.69 13.53
N MET A 308 -9.86 -1.24 13.71
CA MET A 308 -8.97 -0.84 12.65
C MET A 308 -7.54 -1.34 12.88
N GLY A 309 -6.87 -1.80 11.82
CA GLY A 309 -5.45 -2.15 11.84
C GLY A 309 -4.57 -0.90 11.75
N VAL A 310 -3.67 -0.72 12.73
CA VAL A 310 -2.84 0.48 12.84
C VAL A 310 -1.85 0.58 11.70
N GLU A 311 -1.22 -0.53 11.33
CA GLU A 311 -0.29 -0.58 10.20
C GLU A 311 -0.98 -0.21 8.89
N ARG A 312 -2.23 -0.62 8.71
CA ARG A 312 -3.01 -0.26 7.52
C ARG A 312 -3.21 1.25 7.43
N LEU A 313 -3.57 1.89 8.53
CA LEU A 313 -3.69 3.35 8.62
C LEU A 313 -2.35 4.05 8.38
N ALA A 314 -1.27 3.54 9.00
CA ALA A 314 0.08 4.06 8.82
C ALA A 314 0.55 3.96 7.36
N MET A 315 0.36 2.80 6.71
CA MET A 315 0.66 2.61 5.29
C MET A 315 -0.03 3.65 4.41
N LEU A 316 -1.31 3.88 4.65
CA LEU A 316 -2.11 4.80 3.84
C LEU A 316 -1.75 6.27 4.11
N ARG A 317 -1.41 6.62 5.35
CA ARG A 317 -1.04 7.98 5.72
C ARG A 317 0.35 8.36 5.22
N TYR A 318 1.31 7.47 5.36
CA TYR A 318 2.71 7.70 5.04
C TYR A 318 3.12 7.22 3.64
N GLY A 319 2.22 6.59 2.89
CA GLY A 319 2.51 6.09 1.55
C GLY A 319 3.43 4.86 1.53
N VAL A 320 3.48 4.11 2.63
CA VAL A 320 4.26 2.87 2.73
C VAL A 320 3.51 1.74 2.01
N ASN A 321 4.18 1.04 1.13
CA ASN A 321 3.58 0.02 0.26
C ASN A 321 3.86 -1.43 0.69
N ASP A 322 4.68 -1.62 1.72
CA ASP A 322 5.05 -2.93 2.27
C ASP A 322 4.98 -2.89 3.80
N LEU A 323 4.11 -3.71 4.38
CA LEU A 323 3.88 -3.79 5.82
C LEU A 323 5.14 -4.23 6.59
N ARG A 324 5.98 -5.07 5.98
CA ARG A 324 7.19 -5.62 6.62
C ARG A 324 8.19 -4.54 7.01
N LEU A 325 8.21 -3.42 6.28
CA LEU A 325 9.08 -2.27 6.59
C LEU A 325 8.88 -1.71 8.01
N PHE A 326 7.70 -1.88 8.59
CA PHE A 326 7.46 -1.48 9.98
C PHE A 326 8.11 -2.42 11.00
N PHE A 327 8.51 -3.63 10.60
CA PHE A 327 9.05 -4.66 11.48
C PHE A 327 10.52 -5.01 11.20
N ASP A 328 11.05 -4.64 10.02
CA ASP A 328 12.43 -4.95 9.60
C ASP A 328 13.49 -4.16 10.36
N ASN A 329 13.10 -3.14 11.12
CA ASN A 329 13.99 -2.26 11.89
C ASN A 329 15.11 -1.61 11.05
N ASP A 330 14.86 -1.31 9.76
CA ASP A 330 15.80 -0.60 8.90
C ASP A 330 15.89 0.87 9.32
N LEU A 331 17.05 1.29 9.83
CA LEU A 331 17.28 2.66 10.29
C LEU A 331 17.12 3.72 9.19
N ARG A 332 17.32 3.37 7.92
CA ARG A 332 17.12 4.28 6.78
C ARG A 332 15.63 4.53 6.56
N PHE A 333 14.80 3.51 6.77
CA PHE A 333 13.34 3.65 6.74
C PHE A 333 12.86 4.48 7.93
N LEU A 334 13.28 4.13 9.15
CA LEU A 334 12.86 4.80 10.37
C LEU A 334 13.31 6.26 10.44
N ALA A 335 14.47 6.59 9.87
CA ALA A 335 14.98 7.95 9.81
C ALA A 335 14.09 8.95 9.05
N GLN A 336 13.14 8.46 8.25
CA GLN A 336 12.18 9.30 7.52
C GLN A 336 11.03 9.83 8.40
N PHE A 337 10.87 9.30 9.61
CA PHE A 337 9.78 9.63 10.55
C PHE A 337 10.23 10.47 11.75
N ARG A 338 11.15 11.40 11.55
CA ARG A 338 11.68 12.30 12.58
C ARG A 338 10.82 13.53 12.78
#